data_a04c8f2f26d144ec11a712309461493f
#
_entry.id   a04c8f2f26d144ec11a712309461493f
#
_cell.length_a   1.000
_cell.length_b   1.000
_cell.length_c   1.000
_cell.angle_alpha   90.00
_cell.angle_beta   90.00
_cell.angle_gamma   90.00
#
_symmetry.space_group_name_H-M   'P 1'
#
loop_
_entity.id
_entity.type
_entity.pdbx_description
1 polymer ?
#
loop_
_entity_poly.entity_id
_entity_poly.type
_entity_poly.pdbx_seq_one_letter_code
_entity_poly.pdbx_strand_id
1 'polypeptide(L)'
;MNADDQEADRPHARGVIARQLAPLPSNWRCEQTLESWMQTHQLVGISGLDTRALVRHLREVGAMNGVISSDGQTPAQLLELLEQAPSMQGLNLADRVTTKQPYQWNQACSVGFDQRLQRRSDAPFRVVAIDFGIKRAILDRLVAHGCDVTVLPADTDLATVRSHRPDGVFLSNGPGDPAAVSKGIALAKSLLDEPNLPLFGICLGHQILGLALGGETFKLPYGHRGLNHPCGTTGQVEITSQTVSYTHLTLPTTGIV
;
A
#
# COMPACT_ATOMS: atom_id res chain seq x y z
N MET A 1 -8.10 16.24 -10.54
CA MET A 1 -8.06 15.75 -9.16
C MET A 1 -9.41 16.07 -8.53
N ASN A 2 -9.89 15.25 -7.62
CA ASN A 2 -11.14 15.47 -6.86
C ASN A 2 -10.99 14.90 -5.45
N ALA A 3 -11.85 15.32 -4.51
CA ALA A 3 -11.79 14.91 -3.11
C ALA A 3 -12.20 13.44 -2.90
N ASP A 4 -13.11 12.91 -3.72
CA ASP A 4 -13.61 11.53 -3.58
C ASP A 4 -12.52 10.48 -3.84
N ASP A 5 -11.50 10.81 -4.64
CA ASP A 5 -10.40 9.91 -4.98
C ASP A 5 -9.18 10.10 -4.04
N GLN A 6 -9.33 10.85 -2.95
CA GLN A 6 -8.24 11.14 -2.02
C GLN A 6 -8.01 9.97 -1.06
N GLU A 7 -6.89 9.29 -1.22
CA GLU A 7 -6.51 8.09 -0.46
C GLU A 7 -5.64 8.37 0.78
N ALA A 8 -5.16 9.62 0.95
CA ALA A 8 -4.36 10.08 2.07
C ALA A 8 -4.43 11.60 2.21
N ASP A 9 -4.03 12.17 3.36
CA ASP A 9 -4.07 13.62 3.60
C ASP A 9 -3.04 14.39 2.76
N ARG A 10 -2.01 13.72 2.28
CA ARG A 10 -0.95 14.28 1.44
C ARG A 10 -0.39 13.25 0.45
N PRO A 11 0.18 13.68 -0.68
CA PRO A 11 0.92 12.77 -1.54
C PRO A 11 2.17 12.21 -0.83
N HIS A 12 2.38 10.91 -0.92
CA HIS A 12 3.60 10.27 -0.46
C HIS A 12 4.69 10.18 -1.53
N ALA A 13 4.30 10.34 -2.81
CA ALA A 13 5.24 10.47 -3.91
C ALA A 13 6.12 11.72 -3.74
N ARG A 14 7.39 11.62 -4.10
CA ARG A 14 8.34 12.74 -4.03
C ARG A 14 8.37 13.58 -5.30
N GLY A 15 7.84 13.05 -6.39
CA GLY A 15 7.76 13.74 -7.67
C GLY A 15 6.94 12.97 -8.68
N VAL A 16 6.63 13.62 -9.79
CA VAL A 16 5.86 13.05 -10.91
C VAL A 16 6.69 13.15 -12.19
N ILE A 17 6.81 12.02 -12.88
CA ILE A 17 7.43 11.97 -14.23
C ILE A 17 6.32 11.62 -15.21
N ALA A 18 6.13 12.47 -16.22
CA ALA A 18 5.13 12.27 -17.24
C ALA A 18 5.70 12.56 -18.65
N ARG A 19 5.19 11.86 -19.66
CA ARG A 19 5.48 12.22 -21.03
C ARG A 19 4.83 13.56 -21.39
N GLN A 20 3.58 13.74 -20.94
CA GLN A 20 2.80 14.95 -21.15
C GLN A 20 1.78 15.09 -20.03
N LEU A 21 1.60 16.28 -19.52
CA LEU A 21 0.49 16.63 -18.65
C LEU A 21 -0.69 17.07 -19.51
N ALA A 22 -1.89 16.60 -19.18
CA ALA A 22 -3.11 17.04 -19.86
C ALA A 22 -3.36 18.51 -19.50
N PRO A 23 -3.47 19.42 -20.47
CA PRO A 23 -3.69 20.83 -20.22
C PRO A 23 -5.09 21.11 -19.64
N LEU A 24 -6.05 20.23 -19.96
CA LEU A 24 -7.43 20.31 -19.45
C LEU A 24 -7.81 18.96 -18.85
N PRO A 25 -8.46 18.98 -17.69
CA PRO A 25 -8.99 17.76 -17.11
C PRO A 25 -10.19 17.24 -17.91
N SER A 26 -10.18 15.94 -18.22
CA SER A 26 -11.24 15.28 -18.98
C SER A 26 -12.28 14.57 -18.13
N ASN A 27 -12.06 14.49 -16.81
CA ASN A 27 -13.01 13.83 -15.91
C ASN A 27 -14.05 14.83 -15.41
N TRP A 28 -15.34 14.49 -15.54
CA TRP A 28 -16.45 15.32 -15.08
C TRP A 28 -16.45 15.60 -13.57
N ARG A 29 -15.80 14.75 -12.73
CA ARG A 29 -15.61 14.97 -11.30
C ARG A 29 -14.41 15.86 -10.95
N CYS A 30 -13.76 16.44 -11.95
CA CYS A 30 -12.54 17.20 -11.72
C CYS A 30 -12.82 18.54 -11.02
N GLU A 31 -12.23 18.76 -9.86
CA GLU A 31 -12.29 19.98 -9.07
C GLU A 31 -11.07 20.88 -9.34
N GLN A 32 -9.91 20.28 -9.65
CA GLN A 32 -8.68 21.02 -9.94
C GLN A 32 -7.78 20.26 -10.93
N THR A 33 -6.93 21.00 -11.64
CA THR A 33 -5.94 20.40 -12.54
C THR A 33 -4.84 19.68 -11.75
N LEU A 34 -4.14 18.73 -12.39
CA LEU A 34 -3.00 18.07 -11.77
C LEU A 34 -1.89 19.08 -11.41
N GLU A 35 -1.63 20.06 -12.28
CA GLU A 35 -0.62 21.08 -12.03
C GLU A 35 -0.94 21.93 -10.80
N SER A 36 -2.17 22.45 -10.67
CA SER A 36 -2.60 23.18 -9.49
C SER A 36 -2.51 22.35 -8.22
N TRP A 37 -2.88 21.06 -8.29
CA TRP A 37 -2.77 20.14 -7.17
C TRP A 37 -1.30 19.91 -6.76
N MET A 38 -0.40 19.72 -7.73
CA MET A 38 1.03 19.56 -7.47
C MET A 38 1.63 20.82 -6.82
N GLN A 39 1.25 22.01 -7.29
CA GLN A 39 1.68 23.29 -6.69
C GLN A 39 1.21 23.40 -5.23
N THR A 40 -0.07 23.10 -4.96
CA THR A 40 -0.63 23.13 -3.59
C THR A 40 0.14 22.20 -2.64
N HIS A 41 0.56 21.04 -3.14
CA HIS A 41 1.30 20.04 -2.35
C HIS A 41 2.82 20.15 -2.46
N GLN A 42 3.35 21.18 -3.13
CA GLN A 42 4.78 21.39 -3.37
C GLN A 42 5.48 20.16 -3.97
N LEU A 43 4.79 19.49 -4.88
CA LEU A 43 5.27 18.28 -5.54
C LEU A 43 6.00 18.63 -6.82
N VAL A 44 7.29 18.29 -6.91
CA VAL A 44 8.08 18.51 -8.11
C VAL A 44 7.64 17.58 -9.24
N GLY A 45 7.66 18.06 -10.49
CA GLY A 45 7.30 17.28 -11.67
C GLY A 45 8.20 17.58 -12.85
N ILE A 46 8.39 16.57 -13.70
CA ILE A 46 9.06 16.70 -14.97
C ILE A 46 8.21 16.09 -16.08
N SER A 47 8.03 16.82 -17.17
CA SER A 47 7.31 16.36 -18.36
C SER A 47 8.18 16.46 -19.62
N GLY A 48 7.74 15.85 -20.71
CA GLY A 48 8.49 15.82 -21.96
C GLY A 48 9.52 14.69 -22.05
N LEU A 49 9.58 13.79 -21.07
CA LEU A 49 10.47 12.63 -21.08
C LEU A 49 9.86 11.45 -21.83
N ASP A 50 10.71 10.65 -22.48
CA ASP A 50 10.32 9.33 -22.97
C ASP A 50 10.15 8.34 -21.80
N THR A 51 8.96 8.33 -21.22
CA THR A 51 8.62 7.43 -20.10
C THR A 51 8.64 5.95 -20.51
N ARG A 52 8.47 5.64 -21.80
CA ARG A 52 8.60 4.27 -22.31
C ARG A 52 10.06 3.81 -22.27
N ALA A 53 10.99 4.64 -22.70
CA ALA A 53 12.43 4.33 -22.60
C ALA A 53 12.85 4.18 -21.13
N LEU A 54 12.37 5.05 -20.23
CA LEU A 54 12.61 4.94 -18.78
C LEU A 54 12.09 3.60 -18.22
N VAL A 55 10.87 3.20 -18.55
CA VAL A 55 10.30 1.92 -18.08
C VAL A 55 11.09 0.74 -18.63
N ARG A 56 11.53 0.77 -19.88
CA ARG A 56 12.39 -0.29 -20.45
C ARG A 56 13.72 -0.39 -19.70
N HIS A 57 14.36 0.74 -19.46
CA HIS A 57 15.59 0.78 -18.67
C HIS A 57 15.41 0.18 -17.27
N LEU A 58 14.35 0.55 -16.54
CA LEU A 58 14.03 -0.02 -15.24
C LEU A 58 13.73 -1.53 -15.26
N ARG A 59 13.22 -2.05 -16.38
CA ARG A 59 13.01 -3.49 -16.56
C ARG A 59 14.29 -4.26 -16.83
N GLU A 60 15.24 -3.64 -17.48
CA GLU A 60 16.54 -4.25 -17.84
C GLU A 60 17.51 -4.20 -16.65
N VAL A 61 17.61 -3.05 -15.98
CA VAL A 61 18.59 -2.81 -14.90
C VAL A 61 18.01 -3.10 -13.51
N GLY A 62 16.71 -3.01 -13.35
CA GLY A 62 15.99 -3.11 -12.07
C GLY A 62 15.52 -1.76 -11.54
N ALA A 63 14.70 -1.80 -10.49
CA ALA A 63 14.24 -0.62 -9.80
C ALA A 63 15.41 0.07 -9.08
N MET A 64 15.54 1.37 -9.27
CA MET A 64 16.65 2.17 -8.75
C MET A 64 16.15 3.48 -8.12
N ASN A 65 17.00 4.08 -7.29
CA ASN A 65 16.76 5.42 -6.80
C ASN A 65 16.81 6.42 -7.96
N GLY A 66 16.01 7.49 -7.87
CA GLY A 66 15.97 8.57 -8.84
C GLY A 66 15.85 9.91 -8.13
N VAL A 67 16.36 10.96 -8.75
CA VAL A 67 16.25 12.34 -8.25
C VAL A 67 15.67 13.26 -9.32
N ILE A 68 14.79 14.16 -8.90
CA ILE A 68 14.23 15.24 -9.72
C ILE A 68 14.45 16.53 -8.93
N SER A 69 14.94 17.56 -9.61
CA SER A 69 15.13 18.89 -9.02
C SER A 69 14.53 19.98 -9.90
N SER A 70 13.96 21.00 -9.27
CA SER A 70 13.55 22.27 -9.88
C SER A 70 14.45 23.44 -9.47
N ASP A 71 15.51 23.20 -8.68
CA ASP A 71 16.31 24.24 -8.01
C ASP A 71 17.56 24.65 -8.79
N GLY A 72 17.66 24.24 -10.06
CA GLY A 72 18.81 24.57 -10.91
C GLY A 72 20.10 23.83 -10.54
N GLN A 73 20.05 22.76 -9.77
CA GLN A 73 21.19 21.92 -9.42
C GLN A 73 21.79 21.26 -10.67
N THR A 74 23.10 21.14 -10.68
CA THR A 74 23.82 20.46 -11.77
C THR A 74 23.64 18.94 -11.70
N PRO A 75 23.79 18.22 -12.81
CA PRO A 75 23.75 16.75 -12.80
C PRO A 75 24.75 16.12 -11.83
N ALA A 76 25.93 16.69 -11.65
CA ALA A 76 26.93 16.20 -10.71
C ALA A 76 26.45 16.29 -9.25
N GLN A 77 25.85 17.41 -8.86
CA GLN A 77 25.26 17.58 -7.52
C GLN A 77 24.10 16.61 -7.27
N LEU A 78 23.28 16.37 -8.31
CA LEU A 78 22.18 15.42 -8.21
C LEU A 78 22.66 13.97 -8.09
N LEU A 79 23.73 13.59 -8.77
CA LEU A 79 24.36 12.28 -8.64
C LEU A 79 24.91 12.05 -7.22
N GLU A 80 25.57 13.05 -6.65
CA GLU A 80 26.06 12.96 -5.27
C GLU A 80 24.93 12.73 -4.27
N LEU A 81 23.80 13.43 -4.41
CA LEU A 81 22.61 13.20 -3.58
C LEU A 81 22.04 11.79 -3.78
N LEU A 82 22.09 11.28 -4.99
CA LEU A 82 21.57 9.96 -5.32
C LEU A 82 22.42 8.84 -4.72
N GLU A 83 23.76 8.99 -4.71
CA GLU A 83 24.68 8.04 -4.10
C GLU A 83 24.48 7.92 -2.58
N GLN A 84 24.05 9.00 -1.93
CA GLN A 84 23.76 9.03 -0.50
C GLN A 84 22.35 8.50 -0.17
N ALA A 85 21.49 8.29 -1.18
CA ALA A 85 20.13 7.84 -0.96
C ALA A 85 20.09 6.35 -0.54
N PRO A 86 19.39 6.00 0.55
CA PRO A 86 19.35 4.63 1.04
C PRO A 86 18.63 3.71 0.04
N SER A 87 19.06 2.46 -0.03
CA SER A 87 18.31 1.42 -0.71
C SER A 87 16.98 1.17 -0.01
N MET A 88 15.96 0.79 -0.76
CA MET A 88 14.67 0.37 -0.18
C MET A 88 14.79 -0.92 0.64
N GLN A 89 15.75 -1.77 0.33
CA GLN A 89 15.96 -3.04 1.03
C GLN A 89 16.36 -2.78 2.49
N GLY A 90 15.68 -3.45 3.42
CA GLY A 90 15.86 -3.27 4.86
C GLY A 90 15.18 -2.02 5.43
N LEU A 91 14.44 -1.22 4.64
CA LEU A 91 13.74 -0.05 5.14
C LEU A 91 12.33 -0.39 5.63
N ASN A 92 12.08 -0.13 6.91
CA ASN A 92 10.73 -0.09 7.45
C ASN A 92 10.09 1.27 7.12
N LEU A 93 9.41 1.34 5.99
CA LEU A 93 8.68 2.55 5.59
C LEU A 93 7.27 2.61 6.18
N ALA A 94 6.73 1.51 6.69
CA ALA A 94 5.43 1.46 7.35
C ALA A 94 5.41 2.40 8.57
N ASP A 95 6.47 2.43 9.37
CA ASP A 95 6.59 3.32 10.54
C ASP A 95 6.53 4.82 10.20
N ARG A 96 6.79 5.18 8.93
CA ARG A 96 6.75 6.59 8.47
C ARG A 96 5.37 7.03 8.01
N VAL A 97 4.49 6.10 7.70
CA VAL A 97 3.17 6.37 7.09
C VAL A 97 2.00 5.89 7.95
N THR A 98 2.26 5.05 8.94
CA THR A 98 1.26 4.59 9.90
C THR A 98 0.64 5.74 10.69
N THR A 99 -0.62 5.57 11.11
CA THR A 99 -1.27 6.52 12.03
C THR A 99 -0.51 6.60 13.35
N LYS A 100 -0.56 7.76 14.00
CA LYS A 100 0.06 7.96 15.31
C LYS A 100 -0.85 7.61 16.48
N GLN A 101 -2.14 7.56 16.24
CA GLN A 101 -3.17 7.30 17.25
C GLN A 101 -4.27 6.41 16.67
N PRO A 102 -4.91 5.57 17.49
CA PRO A 102 -6.09 4.82 17.09
C PRO A 102 -7.21 5.77 16.65
N TYR A 103 -7.98 5.34 15.65
CA TYR A 103 -9.18 6.04 15.22
C TYR A 103 -10.25 5.09 14.69
N GLN A 104 -11.50 5.54 14.71
CA GLN A 104 -12.64 4.85 14.12
C GLN A 104 -12.87 5.34 12.69
N TRP A 105 -13.17 4.42 11.78
CA TRP A 105 -13.52 4.74 10.40
C TRP A 105 -14.98 4.43 10.13
N ASN A 106 -15.76 5.46 9.80
CA ASN A 106 -17.21 5.38 9.64
C ASN A 106 -17.71 5.72 8.23
N GLN A 107 -16.80 6.06 7.31
CA GLN A 107 -17.16 6.39 5.94
C GLN A 107 -17.32 5.10 5.14
N ALA A 108 -18.44 4.95 4.46
CA ALA A 108 -18.62 3.93 3.43
C ALA A 108 -18.25 4.52 2.07
N CYS A 109 -17.84 3.67 1.11
CA CYS A 109 -17.59 4.14 -0.24
C CYS A 109 -18.84 4.83 -0.80
N SER A 110 -18.65 5.99 -1.39
CA SER A 110 -19.70 6.68 -2.11
C SER A 110 -20.18 5.79 -3.27
N VAL A 111 -21.49 5.64 -3.40
CA VAL A 111 -22.19 4.66 -4.24
C VAL A 111 -22.12 5.05 -5.72
N GLY A 112 -20.96 5.42 -6.27
CA GLY A 112 -20.85 5.85 -7.67
C GLY A 112 -21.02 4.74 -8.70
N PHE A 113 -20.55 3.53 -8.42
CA PHE A 113 -20.51 2.43 -9.41
C PHE A 113 -21.04 1.09 -8.91
N ASP A 114 -21.20 0.86 -7.62
CA ASP A 114 -21.72 -0.40 -7.09
C ASP A 114 -22.81 -0.18 -6.04
N GLN A 115 -24.04 -0.02 -6.52
CA GLN A 115 -25.24 0.14 -5.68
C GLN A 115 -25.50 -1.04 -4.73
N ARG A 116 -24.77 -2.15 -4.87
CA ARG A 116 -24.91 -3.35 -4.03
C ARG A 116 -24.20 -3.23 -2.68
N LEU A 117 -23.33 -2.22 -2.51
CA LEU A 117 -22.58 -2.00 -1.29
C LEU A 117 -23.29 -1.03 -0.34
N GLN A 118 -24.54 -1.32 0.02
CA GLN A 118 -25.22 -0.63 1.11
C GLN A 118 -24.78 -1.23 2.44
N ARG A 119 -24.48 -0.37 3.43
CA ARG A 119 -24.15 -0.81 4.78
C ARG A 119 -25.23 -1.76 5.29
N ARG A 120 -24.86 -3.01 5.63
CA ARG A 120 -25.72 -3.94 6.32
C ARG A 120 -25.77 -3.52 7.80
N SER A 121 -26.96 -3.18 8.29
CA SER A 121 -27.14 -2.52 9.60
C SER A 121 -27.29 -3.46 10.79
N ASP A 122 -27.39 -4.78 10.60
CA ASP A 122 -28.07 -5.64 11.59
C ASP A 122 -27.16 -6.28 12.65
N ALA A 123 -25.85 -6.24 12.50
CA ALA A 123 -24.82 -6.51 13.51
C ALA A 123 -23.45 -6.26 12.89
N PRO A 124 -22.81 -5.13 13.10
CA PRO A 124 -21.52 -4.85 12.51
C PRO A 124 -20.47 -5.80 13.06
N PHE A 125 -19.69 -6.42 12.17
CA PHE A 125 -18.47 -7.10 12.56
C PHE A 125 -17.44 -6.08 13.01
N ARG A 126 -16.89 -6.25 14.20
CA ARG A 126 -15.81 -5.39 14.70
C ARG A 126 -14.50 -5.84 14.07
N VAL A 127 -13.92 -4.98 13.25
CA VAL A 127 -12.66 -5.23 12.56
C VAL A 127 -11.60 -4.29 13.11
N VAL A 128 -10.51 -4.85 13.60
CA VAL A 128 -9.31 -4.07 13.89
C VAL A 128 -8.42 -4.10 12.66
N ALA A 129 -8.11 -2.93 12.10
CA ALA A 129 -7.19 -2.75 10.98
C ALA A 129 -5.84 -2.23 11.50
N ILE A 130 -4.76 -2.98 11.24
CA ILE A 130 -3.40 -2.53 11.55
C ILE A 130 -2.89 -1.72 10.36
N ASP A 131 -2.54 -0.48 10.62
CA ASP A 131 -2.15 0.50 9.61
C ASP A 131 -0.66 0.45 9.29
N PHE A 132 -0.30 -0.15 8.17
CA PHE A 132 1.03 -0.10 7.59
C PHE A 132 1.16 0.95 6.47
N GLY A 133 0.15 1.79 6.27
CA GLY A 133 -0.01 2.73 5.16
C GLY A 133 -1.28 2.45 4.37
N ILE A 134 -2.38 2.34 5.10
CA ILE A 134 -3.68 1.90 4.58
C ILE A 134 -4.26 2.90 3.60
N LYS A 135 -4.84 2.40 2.51
CA LYS A 135 -5.65 3.18 1.59
C LYS A 135 -7.06 3.36 2.15
N ARG A 136 -7.59 4.58 2.10
CA ARG A 136 -8.93 4.91 2.60
C ARG A 136 -10.03 4.08 1.92
N ALA A 137 -9.92 3.86 0.61
CA ALA A 137 -10.88 3.04 -0.13
C ALA A 137 -11.00 1.60 0.41
N ILE A 138 -9.99 1.04 1.06
CA ILE A 138 -10.09 -0.27 1.72
C ILE A 138 -10.97 -0.18 2.97
N LEU A 139 -10.78 0.86 3.78
CA LEU A 139 -11.60 1.11 4.97
C LEU A 139 -13.06 1.36 4.58
N ASP A 140 -13.29 2.19 3.55
CA ASP A 140 -14.62 2.46 3.00
C ASP A 140 -15.34 1.19 2.56
N ARG A 141 -14.60 0.25 1.94
CA ARG A 141 -15.13 -1.05 1.53
C ARG A 141 -15.48 -1.93 2.73
N LEU A 142 -14.65 -1.99 3.76
CA LEU A 142 -14.95 -2.74 4.97
C LEU A 142 -16.24 -2.22 5.63
N VAL A 143 -16.37 -0.89 5.76
CA VAL A 143 -17.59 -0.28 6.31
C VAL A 143 -18.81 -0.54 5.44
N ALA A 144 -18.68 -0.46 4.11
CA ALA A 144 -19.76 -0.76 3.18
C ALA A 144 -20.23 -2.22 3.27
N HIS A 145 -19.35 -3.15 3.64
CA HIS A 145 -19.69 -4.54 3.91
C HIS A 145 -20.21 -4.80 5.34
N GLY A 146 -20.46 -3.77 6.13
CA GLY A 146 -21.05 -3.87 7.46
C GLY A 146 -20.02 -4.05 8.59
N CYS A 147 -18.76 -3.71 8.36
CA CYS A 147 -17.75 -3.72 9.42
C CYS A 147 -17.78 -2.41 10.23
N ASP A 148 -17.57 -2.54 11.53
CA ASP A 148 -17.20 -1.44 12.42
C ASP A 148 -15.68 -1.46 12.56
N VAL A 149 -15.01 -0.46 11.97
CA VAL A 149 -13.56 -0.52 11.76
C VAL A 149 -12.82 0.39 12.72
N THR A 150 -11.96 -0.20 13.55
CA THR A 150 -10.97 0.51 14.37
C THR A 150 -9.59 0.38 13.72
N VAL A 151 -8.95 1.48 13.42
CA VAL A 151 -7.60 1.52 12.87
C VAL A 151 -6.58 1.74 13.97
N LEU A 152 -5.58 0.88 14.04
CA LEU A 152 -4.50 0.92 15.03
C LEU A 152 -3.14 1.10 14.36
N PRO A 153 -2.16 1.74 15.05
CA PRO A 153 -0.79 1.89 14.54
C PRO A 153 -0.08 0.56 14.24
N ALA A 154 0.91 0.60 13.36
CA ALA A 154 1.72 -0.56 12.96
C ALA A 154 2.48 -1.24 14.11
N ASP A 155 2.76 -0.52 15.19
CA ASP A 155 3.50 -1.00 16.35
C ASP A 155 2.61 -1.46 17.52
N THR A 156 1.31 -1.62 17.26
CA THR A 156 0.31 -2.11 18.22
C THR A 156 0.66 -3.53 18.70
N ASP A 157 0.45 -3.78 19.99
CA ASP A 157 0.61 -5.11 20.59
C ASP A 157 -0.71 -5.91 20.62
N LEU A 158 -0.60 -7.21 20.88
CA LEU A 158 -1.75 -8.12 20.95
C LEU A 158 -2.75 -7.73 22.04
N ALA A 159 -2.28 -7.22 23.20
CA ALA A 159 -3.15 -6.84 24.30
C ALA A 159 -4.07 -5.68 23.91
N THR A 160 -3.53 -4.71 23.20
CA THR A 160 -4.29 -3.59 22.62
C THR A 160 -5.32 -4.08 21.61
N VAL A 161 -4.94 -4.97 20.68
CA VAL A 161 -5.90 -5.58 19.73
C VAL A 161 -7.04 -6.27 20.45
N ARG A 162 -6.74 -7.11 21.45
CA ARG A 162 -7.75 -7.84 22.26
C ARG A 162 -8.70 -6.91 23.02
N SER A 163 -8.21 -5.75 23.47
CA SER A 163 -9.04 -4.77 24.20
C SER A 163 -10.22 -4.26 23.37
N HIS A 164 -10.08 -4.23 22.05
CA HIS A 164 -11.14 -3.86 21.10
C HIS A 164 -12.13 -5.01 20.83
N ARG A 165 -11.87 -6.24 21.32
CA ARG A 165 -12.70 -7.44 21.11
C ARG A 165 -13.10 -7.62 19.65
N PRO A 166 -12.13 -7.69 18.72
CA PRO A 166 -12.45 -7.79 17.31
C PRO A 166 -13.06 -9.13 16.94
N ASP A 167 -13.94 -9.12 15.93
CA ASP A 167 -14.45 -10.32 15.28
C ASP A 167 -13.54 -10.75 14.12
N GLY A 168 -12.57 -9.91 13.74
CA GLY A 168 -11.51 -10.18 12.76
C GLY A 168 -10.44 -9.09 12.78
N VAL A 169 -9.24 -9.45 12.30
CA VAL A 169 -8.12 -8.50 12.18
C VAL A 169 -7.68 -8.38 10.73
N PHE A 170 -7.48 -7.15 10.29
CA PHE A 170 -7.01 -6.82 8.96
C PHE A 170 -5.60 -6.21 9.02
N LEU A 171 -4.66 -6.81 8.30
CA LEU A 171 -3.31 -6.30 8.08
C LEU A 171 -3.27 -5.52 6.77
N SER A 172 -3.04 -4.23 6.83
CA SER A 172 -3.20 -3.35 5.67
C SER A 172 -2.08 -3.49 4.65
N ASN A 173 -2.31 -2.91 3.47
CA ASN A 173 -1.25 -2.57 2.54
C ASN A 173 -0.28 -1.56 3.16
N GLY A 174 0.91 -1.43 2.57
CA GLY A 174 1.90 -0.46 3.00
C GLY A 174 3.18 -0.49 2.15
N PRO A 175 4.07 0.48 2.34
CA PRO A 175 5.35 0.56 1.66
C PRO A 175 6.47 -0.13 2.44
N GLY A 176 7.58 -0.38 1.76
CA GLY A 176 8.84 -0.83 2.36
C GLY A 176 9.12 -2.30 2.20
N ASP A 177 10.11 -2.76 2.94
CA ASP A 177 10.53 -4.15 2.99
C ASP A 177 9.72 -4.89 4.07
N PRO A 178 8.91 -5.91 3.73
CA PRO A 178 8.11 -6.65 4.71
C PRO A 178 8.97 -7.27 5.82
N ALA A 179 10.18 -7.74 5.52
CA ALA A 179 11.09 -8.33 6.51
C ALA A 179 11.60 -7.30 7.54
N ALA A 180 11.56 -6.01 7.21
CA ALA A 180 11.93 -4.94 8.13
C ALA A 180 10.82 -4.55 9.12
N VAL A 181 9.57 -5.00 8.90
CA VAL A 181 8.41 -4.71 9.75
C VAL A 181 8.33 -5.71 10.91
N SER A 182 9.36 -5.78 11.74
CA SER A 182 9.52 -6.82 12.77
C SER A 182 8.37 -6.85 13.79
N LYS A 183 7.87 -5.69 14.22
CA LYS A 183 6.72 -5.59 15.14
C LYS A 183 5.44 -6.14 14.51
N GLY A 184 5.19 -5.82 13.25
CA GLY A 184 4.04 -6.34 12.51
C GLY A 184 4.11 -7.87 12.34
N ILE A 185 5.29 -8.43 12.07
CA ILE A 185 5.50 -9.88 11.98
C ILE A 185 5.26 -10.54 13.35
N ALA A 186 5.77 -9.95 14.44
CA ALA A 186 5.57 -10.46 15.79
C ALA A 186 4.09 -10.43 16.19
N LEU A 187 3.38 -9.34 15.89
CA LEU A 187 1.94 -9.24 16.12
C LEU A 187 1.18 -10.29 15.29
N ALA A 188 1.50 -10.44 14.01
CA ALA A 188 0.84 -11.43 13.14
C ALA A 188 1.05 -12.87 13.68
N LYS A 189 2.25 -13.21 14.16
CA LYS A 189 2.51 -14.51 14.82
C LYS A 189 1.61 -14.71 16.02
N SER A 190 1.52 -13.70 16.90
CA SER A 190 0.67 -13.79 18.09
C SER A 190 -0.82 -13.87 17.75
N LEU A 191 -1.25 -13.24 16.66
CA LEU A 191 -2.65 -13.30 16.18
C LEU A 191 -2.99 -14.67 15.56
N LEU A 192 -2.03 -15.36 14.96
CA LEU A 192 -2.22 -16.72 14.44
C LEU A 192 -2.48 -17.74 15.53
N ASP A 193 -2.00 -17.49 16.75
CA ASP A 193 -2.26 -18.34 17.93
C ASP A 193 -3.63 -18.07 18.56
N GLU A 194 -4.37 -17.03 18.12
CA GLU A 194 -5.71 -16.71 18.65
C GLU A 194 -6.77 -17.65 18.05
N PRO A 195 -7.46 -18.44 18.88
CA PRO A 195 -8.50 -19.33 18.38
C PRO A 195 -9.69 -18.52 17.84
N ASN A 196 -10.16 -18.90 16.66
CA ASN A 196 -11.36 -18.34 16.03
C ASN A 196 -11.30 -16.84 15.69
N LEU A 197 -10.10 -16.23 15.59
CA LEU A 197 -9.94 -14.85 15.17
C LEU A 197 -9.45 -14.80 13.69
N PRO A 198 -10.34 -14.56 12.73
CA PRO A 198 -9.95 -14.43 11.33
C PRO A 198 -8.90 -13.34 11.13
N LEU A 199 -7.84 -13.67 10.39
CA LEU A 199 -6.76 -12.75 10.04
C LEU A 199 -6.67 -12.66 8.51
N PHE A 200 -6.71 -11.45 7.99
CA PHE A 200 -6.63 -11.19 6.56
C PHE A 200 -5.61 -10.09 6.26
N GLY A 201 -4.82 -10.26 5.22
CA GLY A 201 -3.79 -9.30 4.83
C GLY A 201 -3.86 -8.91 3.35
N ILE A 202 -3.62 -7.62 3.05
CA ILE A 202 -3.50 -7.11 1.68
C ILE A 202 -2.08 -6.59 1.46
N CYS A 203 -1.45 -6.96 0.34
CA CYS A 203 -0.14 -6.49 -0.12
C CYS A 203 0.93 -6.69 0.98
N LEU A 204 1.43 -5.63 1.62
CA LEU A 204 2.39 -5.73 2.72
C LEU A 204 1.86 -6.58 3.88
N GLY A 205 0.58 -6.43 4.25
CA GLY A 205 -0.05 -7.25 5.29
C GLY A 205 -0.10 -8.74 4.94
N HIS A 206 -0.33 -9.08 3.68
CA HIS A 206 -0.24 -10.47 3.19
C HIS A 206 1.19 -11.00 3.30
N GLN A 207 2.20 -10.20 2.94
CA GLN A 207 3.62 -10.57 3.04
C GLN A 207 4.05 -10.76 4.50
N ILE A 208 3.61 -9.86 5.40
CA ILE A 208 3.84 -9.99 6.85
C ILE A 208 3.22 -11.29 7.40
N LEU A 209 1.99 -11.61 6.98
CA LEU A 209 1.33 -12.86 7.35
C LEU A 209 2.11 -14.08 6.87
N GLY A 210 2.60 -14.06 5.63
CA GLY A 210 3.44 -15.13 5.10
C GLY A 210 4.76 -15.30 5.86
N LEU A 211 5.42 -14.19 6.24
CA LEU A 211 6.62 -14.23 7.10
C LEU A 211 6.29 -14.77 8.51
N ALA A 212 5.12 -14.42 9.05
CA ALA A 212 4.66 -14.94 10.34
C ALA A 212 4.43 -16.46 10.31
N LEU A 213 4.00 -17.00 9.18
CA LEU A 213 3.84 -18.44 8.92
C LEU A 213 5.16 -19.17 8.59
N GLY A 214 6.31 -18.46 8.63
CA GLY A 214 7.62 -19.05 8.36
C GLY A 214 8.04 -19.00 6.89
N GLY A 215 7.32 -18.30 6.03
CA GLY A 215 7.72 -18.03 4.66
C GLY A 215 8.86 -17.03 4.56
N GLU A 216 9.38 -16.84 3.35
CA GLU A 216 10.43 -15.88 3.04
C GLU A 216 9.95 -14.89 1.96
N THR A 217 10.45 -13.67 2.03
CA THR A 217 10.20 -12.63 1.01
C THR A 217 11.51 -12.15 0.42
N PHE A 218 11.51 -11.83 -0.87
CA PHE A 218 12.68 -11.27 -1.53
C PHE A 218 12.28 -10.12 -2.47
N LYS A 219 13.22 -9.21 -2.70
CA LYS A 219 13.01 -8.08 -3.58
C LYS A 219 13.03 -8.54 -5.04
N LEU A 220 11.96 -8.23 -5.76
CA LEU A 220 11.92 -8.41 -7.20
C LEU A 220 12.78 -7.36 -7.92
N PRO A 221 13.38 -7.66 -9.06
CA PRO A 221 14.19 -6.70 -9.81
C PRO A 221 13.43 -5.40 -10.12
N TYR A 222 12.20 -5.49 -10.59
CA TYR A 222 11.35 -4.32 -10.94
C TYR A 222 9.92 -4.38 -10.39
N GLY A 223 9.55 -5.47 -9.70
CA GLY A 223 8.22 -5.65 -9.12
C GLY A 223 7.12 -5.97 -10.15
N HIS A 224 5.90 -6.17 -9.63
CA HIS A 224 4.69 -6.38 -10.44
C HIS A 224 3.70 -5.25 -10.18
N ARG A 225 3.17 -4.66 -11.25
CA ARG A 225 2.14 -3.60 -11.19
C ARG A 225 1.19 -3.77 -12.33
N GLY A 226 -0.06 -4.09 -12.01
CA GLY A 226 -1.12 -4.31 -13.00
C GLY A 226 -2.32 -5.05 -12.44
N LEU A 227 -3.39 -5.07 -13.21
CA LEU A 227 -4.69 -5.65 -12.83
C LEU A 227 -4.87 -7.09 -13.34
N ASN A 228 -3.90 -7.65 -14.03
CA ASN A 228 -4.01 -8.90 -14.77
C ASN A 228 -2.79 -9.81 -14.61
N HIS A 229 -2.25 -9.87 -13.41
CA HIS A 229 -1.14 -10.77 -13.12
C HIS A 229 -1.64 -12.16 -12.74
N PRO A 230 -1.17 -13.22 -13.40
CA PRO A 230 -1.45 -14.58 -12.98
C PRO A 230 -0.75 -14.91 -11.66
N CYS A 231 -1.48 -15.50 -10.74
CA CYS A 231 -0.96 -15.96 -9.45
C CYS A 231 -1.59 -17.30 -9.09
N GLY A 232 -0.81 -18.23 -8.57
CA GLY A 232 -1.31 -19.53 -8.16
C GLY A 232 -0.23 -20.61 -8.11
N THR A 233 -0.68 -21.83 -7.87
CA THR A 233 0.16 -23.04 -7.87
C THR A 233 0.11 -23.73 -9.23
N THR A 234 0.98 -24.73 -9.42
CA THR A 234 1.00 -25.54 -10.65
C THR A 234 -0.38 -26.15 -10.91
N GLY A 235 -1.00 -25.79 -12.02
CA GLY A 235 -2.30 -26.30 -12.46
C GLY A 235 -3.51 -25.48 -12.00
N GLN A 236 -3.35 -24.50 -11.11
CA GLN A 236 -4.43 -23.60 -10.70
C GLN A 236 -3.93 -22.16 -10.64
N VAL A 237 -4.36 -21.35 -11.58
CA VAL A 237 -3.93 -19.96 -11.72
C VAL A 237 -5.15 -19.05 -11.73
N GLU A 238 -5.11 -18.00 -10.91
CA GLU A 238 -6.10 -16.93 -10.89
C GLU A 238 -5.49 -15.62 -11.38
N ILE A 239 -6.31 -14.76 -11.97
CA ILE A 239 -5.89 -13.43 -12.39
C ILE A 239 -6.08 -12.48 -11.22
N THR A 240 -4.99 -11.85 -10.81
CA THR A 240 -4.93 -10.97 -9.64
C THR A 240 -4.52 -9.55 -10.00
N SER A 241 -4.89 -8.60 -9.14
CA SER A 241 -4.38 -7.25 -9.15
C SER A 241 -3.17 -7.17 -8.24
N GLN A 242 -2.03 -6.70 -8.78
CA GLN A 242 -0.79 -6.60 -8.03
C GLN A 242 -0.18 -5.19 -8.13
N THR A 243 0.40 -4.74 -7.03
CA THR A 243 1.23 -3.54 -6.97
C THR A 243 2.31 -3.75 -5.92
N VAL A 244 3.31 -4.56 -6.26
CA VAL A 244 4.32 -5.07 -5.35
C VAL A 244 5.73 -4.85 -5.88
N SER A 245 6.64 -4.45 -4.99
CA SER A 245 8.08 -4.35 -5.24
C SER A 245 8.86 -5.52 -4.61
N TYR A 246 8.27 -6.12 -3.58
CA TYR A 246 8.74 -7.33 -2.92
C TYR A 246 7.70 -8.39 -3.12
N THR A 247 8.03 -9.52 -3.71
CA THR A 247 7.28 -10.76 -3.59
C THR A 247 7.98 -11.90 -4.32
N HIS A 248 8.29 -12.91 -3.67
CA HIS A 248 7.54 -14.15 -3.65
C HIS A 248 7.53 -14.69 -2.23
N LEU A 249 6.37 -15.09 -1.78
CA LEU A 249 6.24 -15.93 -0.62
C LEU A 249 6.60 -17.34 -1.06
N THR A 250 7.77 -17.81 -0.68
CA THR A 250 8.06 -19.22 -0.65
C THR A 250 7.67 -19.74 0.73
N LEU A 251 6.56 -20.43 0.82
CA LEU A 251 6.26 -21.22 2.01
C LEU A 251 7.19 -22.43 2.04
N PRO A 252 7.68 -22.85 3.21
CA PRO A 252 8.41 -24.09 3.32
C PRO A 252 7.52 -25.22 2.78
N THR A 253 8.04 -25.99 1.82
CA THR A 253 7.31 -27.06 1.12
C THR A 253 7.11 -28.32 1.97
N THR A 254 7.46 -28.28 3.24
CA THR A 254 7.32 -29.38 4.19
C THR A 254 6.26 -29.00 5.22
N GLY A 255 5.02 -29.45 5.02
CA GLY A 255 4.05 -29.56 6.10
C GLY A 255 2.75 -28.80 6.00
N ILE A 256 2.20 -28.61 4.79
CA ILE A 256 0.77 -28.32 4.66
C ILE A 256 0.15 -29.49 3.87
N VAL A 257 -0.39 -30.42 4.61
CA VAL A 257 -1.38 -31.42 4.14
C VAL A 257 -2.75 -30.83 4.43
#